data_2476942291aca2262891add2fc4980d0
#
_entry.id   2476942291aca2262891add2fc4980d0
#
_cell.length_a   1.000
_cell.length_b   1.000
_cell.length_c   1.000
_cell.angle_alpha   90.00
_cell.angle_beta   90.00
_cell.angle_gamma   90.00
#
_symmetry.space_group_name_H-M   'P 1'
#
loop_
_entity.id
_entity.type
_entity.pdbx_description
1 polymer ?
#
loop_
_entity_poly.entity_id
_entity_poly.type
_entity_poly.pdbx_seq_one_letter_code
_entity_poly.pdbx_strand_id
1 'polypeptide(L)'
;AVDREFKVMTALAKTAVPVPKMLHLSGDDSPMGAQFLVMDYLSGTVFWDPALPECSKSFRTEAYSALVKTLAALHEVDPHKVGLENFGRPGNYFGRQVSRWTRQYHASETQSRPDMDWTIDWLSQNLVADDGQISIVHGDYRLDNVMFDAQCPTMVAVLDWELSTLGHPFADLAYQCMGLRLPQESMIKGLDTLDREALGIPGEAEYVAQYCALRGIALPENWAFYMAFSFFRLAAILEGVLHRAQSGNASNPKGMGAMNSTIFTLA
;
A
#
# COMPACT_ATOMS: atom_id res chain seq x y z
N ALA A 1 7.21 15.79 -1.77
CA ALA A 1 7.22 14.32 -1.65
C ALA A 1 8.46 13.88 -0.89
N VAL A 2 9.64 14.14 -1.38
CA VAL A 2 10.96 13.72 -0.84
C VAL A 2 11.15 14.09 0.64
N ASP A 3 10.73 15.29 1.07
CA ASP A 3 10.76 15.75 2.46
C ASP A 3 9.90 14.89 3.40
N ARG A 4 8.74 14.42 2.92
CA ARG A 4 7.85 13.52 3.69
C ARG A 4 8.48 12.15 3.87
N GLU A 5 9.05 11.58 2.83
CA GLU A 5 9.75 10.29 2.89
C GLU A 5 10.95 10.37 3.85
N PHE A 6 11.77 11.42 3.73
CA PHE A 6 12.88 11.65 4.65
C PHE A 6 12.41 11.74 6.10
N LYS A 7 11.32 12.48 6.35
CA LYS A 7 10.77 12.68 7.69
C LYS A 7 10.29 11.36 8.30
N VAL A 8 9.48 10.59 7.58
CA VAL A 8 8.91 9.34 8.12
C VAL A 8 9.99 8.28 8.33
N MET A 9 10.91 8.08 7.38
CA MET A 9 11.99 7.11 7.52
C MET A 9 12.96 7.49 8.65
N THR A 10 13.25 8.79 8.81
CA THR A 10 14.06 9.26 9.96
C THR A 10 13.38 8.98 11.29
N ALA A 11 12.06 9.17 11.36
CA ALA A 11 11.29 8.91 12.58
C ALA A 11 11.23 7.41 12.90
N LEU A 12 11.07 6.56 11.88
CA LEU A 12 10.97 5.10 12.04
C LEU A 12 12.31 4.41 12.30
N ALA A 13 13.44 5.05 12.03
CA ALA A 13 14.77 4.46 12.15
C ALA A 13 15.13 3.93 13.56
N LYS A 14 14.38 4.35 14.60
CA LYS A 14 14.57 3.90 15.99
C LYS A 14 13.44 2.96 16.46
N THR A 15 12.65 2.44 15.54
CA THR A 15 11.53 1.55 15.81
C THR A 15 11.84 0.12 15.33
N ALA A 16 10.89 -0.78 15.48
CA ALA A 16 10.99 -2.14 14.94
C ALA A 16 10.71 -2.21 13.42
N VAL A 17 10.35 -1.09 12.79
CA VAL A 17 10.08 -1.03 11.34
C VAL A 17 11.40 -0.86 10.59
N PRO A 18 11.81 -1.81 9.73
CA PRO A 18 13.04 -1.67 8.99
C PRO A 18 12.90 -0.59 7.90
N VAL A 19 13.76 0.40 7.94
CA VAL A 19 13.84 1.48 6.94
C VAL A 19 15.30 1.80 6.65
N PRO A 20 15.66 2.26 5.44
CA PRO A 20 16.99 2.76 5.16
C PRO A 20 17.33 3.94 6.08
N LYS A 21 18.57 4.00 6.55
CA LYS A 21 19.03 5.14 7.34
C LYS A 21 19.12 6.38 6.46
N MET A 22 18.46 7.45 6.86
CA MET A 22 18.54 8.74 6.19
C MET A 22 19.84 9.46 6.53
N LEU A 23 20.55 9.93 5.52
CA LEU A 23 21.84 10.60 5.66
C LEU A 23 21.73 12.09 5.38
N HIS A 24 20.98 12.49 4.35
CA HIS A 24 20.86 13.89 3.96
C HIS A 24 19.54 14.15 3.21
N LEU A 25 19.00 15.34 3.41
CA LEU A 25 17.91 15.91 2.61
C LEU A 25 18.42 17.23 2.03
N SER A 26 18.40 17.37 0.71
CA SER A 26 18.80 18.62 0.05
C SER A 26 17.76 19.73 0.29
N GLY A 27 18.24 20.98 0.34
CA GLY A 27 17.36 22.15 0.31
C GLY A 27 16.78 22.44 -1.09
N ASP A 28 15.94 23.46 -1.17
CA ASP A 28 15.34 23.93 -2.43
C ASP A 28 16.38 24.55 -3.38
N ASP A 29 17.53 24.96 -2.85
CA ASP A 29 18.69 25.51 -3.57
C ASP A 29 19.66 24.42 -4.08
N SER A 30 19.19 23.19 -4.16
CA SER A 30 19.98 22.05 -4.61
C SER A 30 20.63 22.31 -5.97
N PRO A 31 21.95 22.03 -6.11
CA PRO A 31 22.67 22.17 -7.40
C PRO A 31 22.14 21.24 -8.49
N MET A 32 21.32 20.24 -8.13
CA MET A 32 20.67 19.34 -9.09
C MET A 32 19.35 19.91 -9.66
N GLY A 33 18.90 21.09 -9.23
CA GLY A 33 17.66 21.71 -9.67
C GLY A 33 16.37 21.05 -9.13
N ALA A 34 16.52 20.08 -8.22
CA ALA A 34 15.40 19.40 -7.56
C ALA A 34 15.81 18.95 -6.16
N GLN A 35 14.85 18.85 -5.25
CA GLN A 35 15.08 18.22 -3.94
C GLN A 35 15.42 16.73 -4.14
N PHE A 36 16.37 16.25 -3.36
CA PHE A 36 16.72 14.83 -3.28
C PHE A 36 17.04 14.44 -1.84
N LEU A 37 16.92 13.16 -1.54
CA LEU A 37 17.39 12.56 -0.30
C LEU A 37 18.58 11.63 -0.57
N VAL A 38 19.41 11.44 0.44
CA VAL A 38 20.50 10.46 0.46
C VAL A 38 20.22 9.51 1.63
N MET A 39 20.29 8.23 1.35
CA MET A 39 20.09 7.18 2.35
C MET A 39 21.15 6.08 2.21
N ASP A 40 21.28 5.23 3.23
CA ASP A 40 22.15 4.07 3.15
C ASP A 40 21.73 3.15 2.00
N TYR A 41 22.70 2.63 1.27
CA TYR A 41 22.46 1.55 0.32
C TYR A 41 22.29 0.23 1.08
N LEU A 42 21.16 -0.42 0.84
CA LEU A 42 20.87 -1.73 1.40
C LEU A 42 21.02 -2.81 0.33
N SER A 43 21.64 -3.91 0.69
CA SER A 43 21.71 -5.11 -0.16
C SER A 43 20.53 -6.02 0.15
N GLY A 44 19.77 -6.39 -0.87
CA GLY A 44 18.60 -7.24 -0.73
C GLY A 44 17.85 -7.43 -2.03
N THR A 45 16.74 -8.16 -1.96
CA THR A 45 15.87 -8.46 -3.11
C THR A 45 14.48 -7.88 -2.90
N VAL A 46 13.98 -7.18 -3.92
CA VAL A 46 12.58 -6.76 -4.05
C VAL A 46 11.89 -7.73 -4.99
N PHE A 47 10.79 -8.33 -4.55
CA PHE A 47 10.02 -9.29 -5.34
C PHE A 47 8.83 -8.62 -5.99
N TRP A 48 8.74 -8.72 -7.32
CA TRP A 48 7.66 -8.15 -8.12
C TRP A 48 6.47 -9.10 -8.32
N ASP A 49 6.72 -10.41 -8.18
CA ASP A 49 5.70 -11.43 -8.30
C ASP A 49 5.30 -11.93 -6.90
N PRO A 50 4.05 -11.70 -6.44
CA PRO A 50 3.61 -12.08 -5.11
C PRO A 50 3.59 -13.60 -4.90
N ALA A 51 3.62 -14.40 -5.96
CA ALA A 51 3.73 -15.85 -5.87
C ALA A 51 5.14 -16.32 -5.45
N LEU A 52 6.17 -15.43 -5.54
CA LEU A 52 7.56 -15.76 -5.23
C LEU A 52 8.01 -17.08 -5.92
N PRO A 53 7.88 -17.17 -7.27
CA PRO A 53 8.00 -18.45 -7.98
C PRO A 53 9.34 -19.14 -7.79
N GLU A 54 10.41 -18.38 -7.60
CA GLU A 54 11.78 -18.88 -7.44
C GLU A 54 12.14 -19.25 -5.99
N CYS A 55 11.22 -19.04 -5.04
CA CYS A 55 11.45 -19.29 -3.64
C CYS A 55 10.87 -20.64 -3.20
N SER A 56 11.44 -21.22 -2.13
CA SER A 56 10.88 -22.41 -1.50
C SER A 56 9.56 -22.13 -0.78
N LYS A 57 8.77 -23.16 -0.50
CA LYS A 57 7.54 -23.05 0.29
C LYS A 57 7.79 -22.42 1.66
N SER A 58 8.85 -22.84 2.37
CA SER A 58 9.21 -22.27 3.67
C SER A 58 9.56 -20.79 3.57
N PHE A 59 10.34 -20.40 2.56
CA PHE A 59 10.65 -18.99 2.32
C PHE A 59 9.40 -18.15 2.13
N ARG A 60 8.43 -18.62 1.31
CA ARG A 60 7.16 -17.92 1.10
C ARG A 60 6.38 -17.74 2.40
N THR A 61 6.23 -18.81 3.17
CA THR A 61 5.53 -18.75 4.46
C THR A 61 6.17 -17.75 5.41
N GLU A 62 7.48 -17.75 5.51
CA GLU A 62 8.22 -16.83 6.38
C GLU A 62 8.19 -15.38 5.85
N ALA A 63 8.27 -15.17 4.53
CA ALA A 63 8.18 -13.86 3.91
C ALA A 63 6.81 -13.21 4.16
N TYR A 64 5.72 -13.96 3.97
CA TYR A 64 4.36 -13.46 4.28
C TYR A 64 4.16 -13.24 5.79
N SER A 65 4.77 -14.06 6.64
CA SER A 65 4.80 -13.82 8.09
C SER A 65 5.59 -12.54 8.43
N ALA A 66 6.70 -12.27 7.75
CA ALA A 66 7.47 -11.04 7.94
C ALA A 66 6.67 -9.81 7.49
N LEU A 67 5.94 -9.89 6.36
CA LEU A 67 5.05 -8.82 5.89
C LEU A 67 4.02 -8.43 6.96
N VAL A 68 3.27 -9.38 7.49
CA VAL A 68 2.22 -9.07 8.47
C VAL A 68 2.81 -8.58 9.79
N LYS A 69 3.95 -9.11 10.24
CA LYS A 69 4.64 -8.66 11.46
C LYS A 69 5.15 -7.23 11.32
N THR A 70 5.75 -6.89 10.18
CA THR A 70 6.26 -5.55 9.94
C THR A 70 5.12 -4.53 9.82
N LEU A 71 4.01 -4.89 9.17
CA LEU A 71 2.84 -4.04 9.11
C LEU A 71 2.24 -3.80 10.50
N ALA A 72 2.13 -4.84 11.31
CA ALA A 72 1.67 -4.70 12.69
C ALA A 72 2.62 -3.81 13.52
N ALA A 73 3.93 -4.00 13.38
CA ALA A 73 4.93 -3.17 14.05
C ALA A 73 4.85 -1.69 13.60
N LEU A 74 4.62 -1.42 12.32
CA LEU A 74 4.41 -0.05 11.82
C LEU A 74 3.20 0.60 12.49
N HIS A 75 2.09 -0.12 12.56
CA HIS A 75 0.87 0.42 13.14
C HIS A 75 0.88 0.51 14.68
N GLU A 76 1.84 -0.14 15.34
CA GLU A 76 2.10 0.00 16.78
C GLU A 76 2.94 1.24 17.12
N VAL A 77 3.61 1.85 16.15
CA VAL A 77 4.40 3.05 16.40
C VAL A 77 3.49 4.19 16.82
N ASP A 78 3.72 4.72 18.02
CA ASP A 78 3.05 5.92 18.50
C ASP A 78 3.58 7.16 17.76
N PRO A 79 2.76 7.84 16.95
CA PRO A 79 3.20 9.01 16.18
C PRO A 79 3.74 10.14 17.04
N HIS A 80 3.25 10.30 18.27
CA HIS A 80 3.73 11.33 19.19
C HIS A 80 5.15 11.05 19.66
N LYS A 81 5.46 9.77 19.95
CA LYS A 81 6.79 9.40 20.46
C LYS A 81 7.89 9.54 19.41
N VAL A 82 7.52 9.50 18.13
CA VAL A 82 8.47 9.62 17.02
C VAL A 82 8.43 10.96 16.29
N GLY A 83 7.65 11.94 16.79
CA GLY A 83 7.57 13.30 16.23
C GLY A 83 6.78 13.39 14.93
N LEU A 84 5.80 12.50 14.75
CA LEU A 84 4.92 12.43 13.58
C LEU A 84 3.46 12.78 13.89
N GLU A 85 3.16 13.42 15.03
CA GLU A 85 1.81 13.80 15.43
C GLU A 85 1.11 14.73 14.43
N ASN A 86 1.89 15.50 13.66
CA ASN A 86 1.42 16.41 12.60
C ASN A 86 1.68 15.86 11.19
N PHE A 87 1.98 14.55 11.03
CA PHE A 87 2.32 13.96 9.74
C PHE A 87 1.11 13.73 8.83
N GLY A 88 -0.09 13.79 9.39
CA GLY A 88 -1.35 13.68 8.67
C GLY A 88 -2.49 14.32 9.47
N ARG A 89 -3.67 14.37 8.87
CA ARG A 89 -4.86 14.90 9.53
C ARG A 89 -5.57 13.77 10.27
N PRO A 90 -5.74 13.85 11.59
CA PRO A 90 -6.42 12.81 12.37
C PRO A 90 -7.93 12.78 12.10
N GLY A 91 -8.58 11.68 12.47
CA GLY A 91 -10.03 11.46 12.47
C GLY A 91 -10.68 11.35 11.09
N ASN A 92 -11.78 10.65 11.01
CA ASN A 92 -12.58 10.44 9.80
C ASN A 92 -11.75 10.10 8.55
N TYR A 93 -10.81 9.17 8.70
CA TYR A 93 -9.87 8.85 7.62
C TYR A 93 -10.59 8.39 6.35
N PHE A 94 -11.47 7.37 6.45
CA PHE A 94 -12.12 6.80 5.27
C PHE A 94 -13.07 7.78 4.59
N GLY A 95 -13.84 8.58 5.33
CA GLY A 95 -14.71 9.61 4.73
C GLY A 95 -13.93 10.63 3.89
N ARG A 96 -12.77 11.05 4.41
CA ARG A 96 -11.88 11.95 3.64
C ARG A 96 -11.26 11.28 2.42
N GLN A 97 -10.85 10.00 2.56
CA GLN A 97 -10.22 9.27 1.46
C GLN A 97 -11.21 8.94 0.35
N VAL A 98 -12.41 8.47 0.67
CA VAL A 98 -13.48 8.25 -0.32
C VAL A 98 -13.75 9.55 -1.08
N SER A 99 -14.02 10.66 -0.37
CA SER A 99 -14.21 11.97 -1.00
C SER A 99 -13.04 12.42 -1.87
N ARG A 100 -11.79 12.20 -1.44
CA ARG A 100 -10.59 12.59 -2.20
C ARG A 100 -10.50 11.80 -3.49
N TRP A 101 -10.59 10.46 -3.40
CA TRP A 101 -10.41 9.57 -4.54
C TRP A 101 -11.55 9.66 -5.53
N THR A 102 -12.80 9.90 -5.07
CA THR A 102 -13.93 10.19 -5.93
C THR A 102 -13.69 11.45 -6.78
N ARG A 103 -13.25 12.54 -6.15
CA ARG A 103 -12.92 13.77 -6.90
C ARG A 103 -11.79 13.55 -7.89
N GLN A 104 -10.75 12.79 -7.49
CA GLN A 104 -9.62 12.50 -8.36
C GLN A 104 -10.04 11.62 -9.55
N TYR A 105 -10.88 10.60 -9.32
CA TYR A 105 -11.42 9.75 -10.36
C TYR A 105 -12.20 10.57 -11.39
N HIS A 106 -13.20 11.36 -10.97
CA HIS A 106 -13.98 12.18 -11.89
C HIS A 106 -13.14 13.22 -12.64
N ALA A 107 -12.09 13.77 -12.02
CA ALA A 107 -11.18 14.71 -12.69
C ALA A 107 -10.28 14.04 -13.75
N SER A 108 -10.12 12.73 -13.70
CA SER A 108 -9.26 11.95 -14.60
C SER A 108 -10.03 10.90 -15.42
N GLU A 109 -11.34 10.88 -15.35
CA GLU A 109 -12.19 9.92 -16.06
C GLU A 109 -11.93 9.97 -17.57
N THR A 110 -11.54 8.83 -18.15
CA THR A 110 -11.26 8.73 -19.58
C THR A 110 -12.45 8.18 -20.37
N GLN A 111 -13.34 7.48 -19.68
CA GLN A 111 -14.60 6.94 -20.22
C GLN A 111 -15.59 6.67 -19.09
N SER A 112 -16.89 6.67 -19.37
CA SER A 112 -17.92 6.32 -18.39
C SER A 112 -17.77 4.87 -17.92
N ARG A 113 -17.81 4.68 -16.59
CA ARG A 113 -17.70 3.36 -15.91
C ARG A 113 -18.79 3.25 -14.85
N PRO A 114 -19.96 2.72 -15.20
CA PRO A 114 -21.09 2.59 -14.26
C PRO A 114 -20.73 1.83 -12.98
N ASP A 115 -19.81 0.85 -13.07
CA ASP A 115 -19.37 0.07 -11.90
C ASP A 115 -18.58 0.92 -10.91
N MET A 116 -17.78 1.88 -11.41
CA MET A 116 -17.09 2.85 -10.54
C MET A 116 -18.09 3.79 -9.86
N ASP A 117 -19.09 4.28 -10.58
CA ASP A 117 -20.15 5.16 -10.02
C ASP A 117 -20.92 4.39 -8.93
N TRP A 118 -21.30 3.15 -9.21
CA TRP A 118 -21.95 2.28 -8.22
C TRP A 118 -21.06 2.06 -6.99
N THR A 119 -19.77 1.81 -7.18
CA THR A 119 -18.81 1.59 -6.08
C THR A 119 -18.65 2.86 -5.22
N ILE A 120 -18.61 4.04 -5.84
CA ILE A 120 -18.56 5.34 -5.14
C ILE A 120 -19.80 5.53 -4.27
N ASP A 121 -20.98 5.25 -4.83
CA ASP A 121 -22.25 5.36 -4.12
C ASP A 121 -22.31 4.37 -2.96
N TRP A 122 -21.92 3.12 -3.21
CA TRP A 122 -21.90 2.09 -2.17
C TRP A 122 -20.94 2.44 -1.02
N LEU A 123 -19.71 2.88 -1.33
CA LEU A 123 -18.74 3.30 -0.31
C LEU A 123 -19.25 4.49 0.51
N SER A 124 -19.95 5.42 -0.15
CA SER A 124 -20.50 6.60 0.53
C SER A 124 -21.65 6.25 1.48
N GLN A 125 -22.48 5.26 1.11
CA GLN A 125 -23.61 4.79 1.91
C GLN A 125 -23.20 3.83 3.04
N ASN A 126 -22.04 3.16 2.90
CA ASN A 126 -21.54 2.17 3.84
C ASN A 126 -20.27 2.64 4.60
N LEU A 127 -20.06 3.95 4.70
CA LEU A 127 -18.93 4.49 5.43
C LEU A 127 -18.87 3.92 6.84
N VAL A 128 -17.70 3.37 7.18
CA VAL A 128 -17.43 2.90 8.54
C VAL A 128 -17.33 4.08 9.51
N ALA A 129 -17.86 3.91 10.70
CA ALA A 129 -17.74 4.90 11.76
C ALA A 129 -16.25 5.11 12.11
N ASP A 130 -15.90 6.35 12.47
CA ASP A 130 -14.57 6.64 12.99
C ASP A 130 -14.47 6.07 14.42
N ASP A 131 -13.67 5.04 14.58
CA ASP A 131 -13.44 4.35 15.86
C ASP A 131 -12.26 4.96 16.64
N GLY A 132 -11.67 6.04 16.15
CA GLY A 132 -10.55 6.75 16.77
C GLY A 132 -9.20 6.07 16.56
N GLN A 133 -9.10 4.97 15.82
CA GLN A 133 -7.81 4.35 15.53
C GLN A 133 -6.99 5.25 14.59
N ILE A 134 -5.76 5.56 15.03
CA ILE A 134 -4.79 6.36 14.27
C ILE A 134 -3.44 5.66 14.33
N SER A 135 -2.89 5.37 13.17
CA SER A 135 -1.56 4.80 13.00
C SER A 135 -0.79 5.56 11.91
N ILE A 136 0.51 5.37 11.86
CA ILE A 136 1.29 5.71 10.67
C ILE A 136 0.95 4.68 9.62
N VAL A 137 0.29 5.08 8.54
CA VAL A 137 -0.01 4.20 7.41
C VAL A 137 0.99 4.45 6.28
N HIS A 138 1.43 3.39 5.64
CA HIS A 138 2.32 3.43 4.49
C HIS A 138 1.60 4.01 3.26
N GLY A 139 0.39 3.55 3.06
CA GLY A 139 -0.47 3.98 1.94
C GLY A 139 -0.25 3.20 0.65
N ASP A 140 0.80 2.43 0.50
CA ASP A 140 1.06 1.50 -0.61
C ASP A 140 1.85 0.28 -0.13
N TYR A 141 1.39 -0.34 0.98
CA TYR A 141 2.10 -1.48 1.57
C TYR A 141 1.86 -2.75 0.75
N ARG A 142 2.87 -3.14 -0.02
CA ARG A 142 2.85 -4.30 -0.91
C ARG A 142 4.22 -4.98 -0.95
N LEU A 143 4.26 -6.22 -1.45
CA LEU A 143 5.49 -7.01 -1.54
C LEU A 143 6.59 -6.31 -2.35
N ASP A 144 6.24 -5.61 -3.42
CA ASP A 144 7.17 -4.88 -4.29
C ASP A 144 7.67 -3.55 -3.70
N ASN A 145 7.12 -3.13 -2.54
CA ASN A 145 7.59 -2.00 -1.75
C ASN A 145 8.35 -2.44 -0.48
N VAL A 146 8.77 -3.70 -0.41
CA VAL A 146 9.62 -4.19 0.68
C VAL A 146 10.82 -4.93 0.13
N MET A 147 11.92 -4.86 0.86
CA MET A 147 13.16 -5.54 0.52
C MET A 147 13.46 -6.64 1.52
N PHE A 148 13.77 -7.84 1.03
CA PHE A 148 14.22 -8.96 1.84
C PHE A 148 15.72 -9.17 1.70
N ASP A 149 16.33 -9.78 2.70
CA ASP A 149 17.69 -10.29 2.59
C ASP A 149 17.81 -11.28 1.41
N ALA A 150 18.95 -11.29 0.75
CA ALA A 150 19.15 -12.11 -0.45
C ALA A 150 19.17 -13.63 -0.17
N GLN A 151 19.35 -14.06 1.08
CA GLN A 151 19.51 -15.45 1.45
C GLN A 151 18.43 -15.98 2.39
N CYS A 152 17.70 -15.10 3.07
CA CYS A 152 16.67 -15.48 4.03
C CYS A 152 15.46 -14.55 3.97
N PRO A 153 14.27 -14.97 4.42
CA PRO A 153 13.03 -14.18 4.38
C PRO A 153 12.98 -13.11 5.46
N THR A 154 14.13 -12.54 5.82
CA THR A 154 14.21 -11.41 6.75
C THR A 154 14.00 -10.10 5.97
N MET A 155 13.02 -9.30 6.38
CA MET A 155 12.77 -7.99 5.79
C MET A 155 13.85 -7.00 6.23
N VAL A 156 14.55 -6.40 5.28
CA VAL A 156 15.63 -5.42 5.54
C VAL A 156 15.18 -3.98 5.34
N ALA A 157 14.13 -3.75 4.58
CA ALA A 157 13.56 -2.41 4.44
C ALA A 157 12.11 -2.42 3.96
N VAL A 158 11.35 -1.43 4.41
CA VAL A 158 10.12 -0.93 3.76
C VAL A 158 10.50 0.32 2.97
N LEU A 159 10.08 0.38 1.72
CA LEU A 159 10.45 1.38 0.72
C LEU A 159 9.22 2.16 0.25
N ASP A 160 9.42 3.26 -0.47
CA ASP A 160 8.36 4.05 -1.14
C ASP A 160 7.31 4.62 -0.18
N TRP A 161 7.76 5.51 0.68
CA TRP A 161 6.92 6.16 1.71
C TRP A 161 6.18 7.42 1.23
N GLU A 162 6.12 7.68 -0.09
CA GLU A 162 5.56 8.93 -0.63
C GLU A 162 4.06 9.13 -0.29
N LEU A 163 3.30 8.04 -0.14
CA LEU A 163 1.87 8.06 0.18
C LEU A 163 1.58 7.95 1.68
N SER A 164 2.62 7.83 2.50
CA SER A 164 2.48 7.66 3.94
C SER A 164 1.80 8.85 4.63
N THR A 165 1.03 8.57 5.67
CA THR A 165 0.28 9.59 6.43
C THR A 165 -0.16 9.03 7.78
N LEU A 166 -0.83 9.86 8.60
CA LEU A 166 -1.66 9.34 9.69
C LEU A 166 -3.00 8.87 9.14
N GLY A 167 -3.38 7.64 9.45
CA GLY A 167 -4.59 7.02 8.93
C GLY A 167 -5.08 5.84 9.75
N HIS A 168 -6.13 5.21 9.27
CA HIS A 168 -6.69 4.02 9.88
C HIS A 168 -5.89 2.77 9.45
N PRO A 169 -5.43 1.92 10.38
CA PRO A 169 -4.52 0.81 10.08
C PRO A 169 -5.10 -0.22 9.08
N PHE A 170 -6.41 -0.43 9.08
CA PHE A 170 -7.04 -1.34 8.11
C PHE A 170 -6.97 -0.86 6.66
N ALA A 171 -6.56 0.39 6.41
CA ALA A 171 -6.32 0.85 5.05
C ALA A 171 -5.13 0.13 4.40
N ASP A 172 -4.02 -0.03 5.12
CA ASP A 172 -2.87 -0.77 4.61
C ASP A 172 -3.09 -2.28 4.65
N LEU A 173 -3.75 -2.79 5.70
CA LEU A 173 -4.05 -4.22 5.80
C LEU A 173 -4.92 -4.70 4.63
N ALA A 174 -6.00 -3.97 4.31
CA ALA A 174 -6.88 -4.31 3.20
C ALA A 174 -6.17 -4.12 1.85
N TYR A 175 -5.33 -3.10 1.73
CA TYR A 175 -4.56 -2.87 0.51
C TYR A 175 -3.57 -4.01 0.24
N GLN A 176 -2.88 -4.51 1.27
CA GLN A 176 -2.04 -5.70 1.16
C GLN A 176 -2.87 -6.94 0.81
N CYS A 177 -4.01 -7.16 1.46
CA CYS A 177 -4.89 -8.30 1.21
C CYS A 177 -5.54 -8.25 -0.18
N MET A 178 -5.70 -7.08 -0.80
CA MET A 178 -6.21 -6.94 -2.16
C MET A 178 -5.39 -7.79 -3.15
N GLY A 179 -4.07 -7.87 -2.99
CA GLY A 179 -3.20 -8.71 -3.80
C GLY A 179 -3.56 -10.21 -3.76
N LEU A 180 -4.21 -10.68 -2.67
CA LEU A 180 -4.68 -12.07 -2.57
C LEU A 180 -5.91 -12.36 -3.46
N ARG A 181 -6.62 -11.32 -3.89
CA ARG A 181 -7.84 -11.40 -4.72
C ARG A 181 -7.63 -11.00 -6.18
N LEU A 182 -6.50 -10.38 -6.50
CA LEU A 182 -6.17 -10.04 -7.88
C LEU A 182 -5.78 -11.29 -8.67
N PRO A 183 -6.19 -11.40 -9.95
CA PRO A 183 -5.71 -12.47 -10.83
C PRO A 183 -4.20 -12.36 -11.06
N GLN A 184 -3.52 -13.50 -11.20
CA GLN A 184 -2.07 -13.51 -11.48
C GLN A 184 -1.73 -12.91 -12.85
N GLU A 185 -2.62 -13.02 -13.80
CA GLU A 185 -2.41 -12.54 -15.18
C GLU A 185 -2.78 -11.06 -15.36
N SER A 186 -3.22 -10.38 -14.30
CA SER A 186 -3.50 -8.95 -14.37
C SER A 186 -2.20 -8.13 -14.44
N MET A 187 -2.31 -6.86 -14.87
CA MET A 187 -1.16 -5.94 -14.93
C MET A 187 -0.48 -5.79 -13.56
N ILE A 188 -1.28 -5.81 -12.50
CA ILE A 188 -0.81 -5.92 -11.12
C ILE A 188 -1.05 -7.37 -10.71
N LYS A 189 0.01 -8.14 -10.69
CA LYS A 189 -0.06 -9.57 -10.38
C LYS A 189 -0.69 -9.82 -9.01
N GLY A 190 -1.58 -10.79 -8.94
CA GLY A 190 -2.20 -11.24 -7.70
C GLY A 190 -2.09 -12.76 -7.50
N LEU A 191 -2.89 -13.30 -6.58
CA LEU A 191 -2.79 -14.69 -6.13
C LEU A 191 -4.14 -15.44 -6.19
N ASP A 192 -5.19 -14.85 -6.73
CA ASP A 192 -6.53 -15.43 -6.69
C ASP A 192 -6.62 -16.80 -7.39
N THR A 193 -5.93 -16.93 -8.53
CA THR A 193 -5.96 -18.14 -9.37
C THR A 193 -5.00 -19.24 -8.93
N LEU A 194 -4.24 -19.03 -7.85
CA LEU A 194 -3.21 -19.94 -7.38
C LEU A 194 -3.64 -20.76 -6.15
N ASP A 195 -3.16 -21.99 -6.05
CA ASP A 195 -3.25 -22.80 -4.84
C ASP A 195 -2.26 -22.26 -3.77
N ARG A 196 -2.72 -21.29 -3.00
CA ARG A 196 -1.92 -20.60 -1.98
C ARG A 196 -1.46 -21.54 -0.88
N GLU A 197 -2.27 -22.52 -0.49
CA GLU A 197 -1.91 -23.50 0.53
C GLU A 197 -0.75 -24.39 0.07
N ALA A 198 -0.81 -24.88 -1.17
CA ALA A 198 0.30 -25.62 -1.76
C ALA A 198 1.57 -24.77 -1.85
N LEU A 199 1.44 -23.48 -2.14
CA LEU A 199 2.55 -22.53 -2.20
C LEU A 199 3.10 -22.13 -0.81
N GLY A 200 2.36 -22.35 0.27
CA GLY A 200 2.71 -21.89 1.62
C GLY A 200 2.43 -20.41 1.85
N ILE A 201 1.50 -19.84 1.08
CA ILE A 201 1.04 -18.47 1.22
C ILE A 201 -0.28 -18.48 2.02
N PRO A 202 -0.44 -17.62 3.05
CA PRO A 202 -1.63 -17.65 3.88
C PRO A 202 -2.90 -17.26 3.11
N GLY A 203 -4.03 -17.80 3.56
CA GLY A 203 -5.33 -17.32 3.16
C GLY A 203 -5.61 -15.92 3.73
N GLU A 204 -6.53 -15.18 3.10
CA GLU A 204 -6.88 -13.81 3.54
C GLU A 204 -7.35 -13.76 5.00
N ALA A 205 -8.26 -14.66 5.37
CA ALA A 205 -8.78 -14.73 6.75
C ALA A 205 -7.67 -15.03 7.77
N GLU A 206 -6.72 -15.89 7.41
CA GLU A 206 -5.56 -16.22 8.23
C GLU A 206 -4.63 -15.01 8.39
N TYR A 207 -4.34 -14.31 7.28
CA TYR A 207 -3.49 -13.11 7.28
C TYR A 207 -4.08 -12.01 8.15
N VAL A 208 -5.39 -11.72 8.01
CA VAL A 208 -6.12 -10.74 8.83
C VAL A 208 -6.14 -11.15 10.31
N ALA A 209 -6.40 -12.43 10.60
CA ALA A 209 -6.41 -12.93 11.97
C ALA A 209 -5.02 -12.81 12.62
N GLN A 210 -3.96 -13.14 11.89
CA GLN A 210 -2.58 -12.98 12.37
C GLN A 210 -2.23 -11.51 12.67
N TYR A 211 -2.62 -10.59 11.78
CA TYR A 211 -2.44 -9.16 12.01
C TYR A 211 -3.17 -8.70 13.28
N CYS A 212 -4.45 -9.03 13.41
CA CYS A 212 -5.25 -8.63 14.56
C CYS A 212 -4.72 -9.21 15.87
N ALA A 213 -4.25 -10.46 15.86
CA ALA A 213 -3.62 -11.09 17.02
C ALA A 213 -2.33 -10.38 17.43
N LEU A 214 -1.47 -10.01 16.46
CA LEU A 214 -0.24 -9.25 16.71
C LEU A 214 -0.52 -7.87 17.33
N ARG A 215 -1.61 -7.23 16.88
CA ARG A 215 -2.04 -5.91 17.36
C ARG A 215 -2.89 -5.96 18.65
N GLY A 216 -3.32 -7.14 19.08
CA GLY A 216 -4.24 -7.28 20.21
C GLY A 216 -5.61 -6.61 19.98
N ILE A 217 -6.09 -6.56 18.73
CA ILE A 217 -7.36 -5.94 18.34
C ILE A 217 -8.35 -6.99 17.81
N ALA A 218 -9.64 -6.63 17.81
CA ALA A 218 -10.68 -7.46 17.24
C ALA A 218 -10.60 -7.56 15.72
N LEU A 219 -11.15 -8.64 15.16
CA LEU A 219 -11.33 -8.76 13.71
C LEU A 219 -12.25 -7.65 13.18
N PRO A 220 -11.99 -7.11 11.98
CA PRO A 220 -12.83 -6.06 11.41
C PRO A 220 -14.23 -6.57 11.04
N GLU A 221 -15.27 -5.97 11.60
CA GLU A 221 -16.66 -6.31 11.28
C GLU A 221 -17.03 -5.91 9.84
N ASN A 222 -16.50 -4.81 9.35
CA ASN A 222 -16.81 -4.25 8.03
C ASN A 222 -15.72 -4.52 7.00
N TRP A 223 -15.17 -5.74 6.97
CA TRP A 223 -14.04 -6.08 6.10
C TRP A 223 -14.33 -5.81 4.62
N ALA A 224 -15.57 -6.04 4.17
CA ALA A 224 -15.98 -5.75 2.81
C ALA A 224 -15.79 -4.27 2.42
N PHE A 225 -16.05 -3.34 3.34
CA PHE A 225 -15.83 -1.92 3.10
C PHE A 225 -14.35 -1.60 2.87
N TYR A 226 -13.45 -2.12 3.70
CA TYR A 226 -12.01 -1.86 3.58
C TYR A 226 -11.44 -2.44 2.28
N MET A 227 -11.92 -3.61 1.87
CA MET A 227 -11.55 -4.25 0.61
C MET A 227 -12.08 -3.45 -0.59
N ALA A 228 -13.37 -3.11 -0.61
CA ALA A 228 -13.97 -2.32 -1.68
C ALA A 228 -13.27 -0.96 -1.83
N PHE A 229 -12.96 -0.29 -0.70
CA PHE A 229 -12.19 0.95 -0.71
C PHE A 229 -10.79 0.76 -1.33
N SER A 230 -10.10 -0.34 -1.04
CA SER A 230 -8.76 -0.62 -1.58
C SER A 230 -8.79 -0.82 -3.10
N PHE A 231 -9.77 -1.58 -3.60
CA PHE A 231 -9.98 -1.78 -5.04
C PHE A 231 -10.36 -0.47 -5.74
N PHE A 232 -11.33 0.27 -5.19
CA PHE A 232 -11.74 1.57 -5.72
C PHE A 232 -10.56 2.55 -5.80
N ARG A 233 -9.77 2.65 -4.74
CA ARG A 233 -8.59 3.51 -4.71
C ARG A 233 -7.58 3.13 -5.81
N LEU A 234 -7.29 1.85 -5.96
CA LEU A 234 -6.38 1.36 -7.00
C LEU A 234 -6.92 1.67 -8.40
N ALA A 235 -8.22 1.43 -8.65
CA ALA A 235 -8.88 1.76 -9.91
C ALA A 235 -8.78 3.26 -10.23
N ALA A 236 -9.03 4.13 -9.24
CA ALA A 236 -8.91 5.57 -9.39
C ALA A 236 -7.47 6.03 -9.67
N ILE A 237 -6.46 5.38 -9.08
CA ILE A 237 -5.05 5.64 -9.38
C ILE A 237 -4.75 5.27 -10.84
N LEU A 238 -5.16 4.08 -11.29
CA LEU A 238 -4.93 3.61 -12.64
C LEU A 238 -5.65 4.46 -13.69
N GLU A 239 -6.86 4.93 -13.40
CA GLU A 239 -7.58 5.88 -14.28
C GLU A 239 -6.78 7.18 -14.44
N GLY A 240 -6.22 7.71 -13.36
CA GLY A 240 -5.33 8.89 -13.40
C GLY A 240 -4.06 8.66 -14.22
N VAL A 241 -3.48 7.44 -14.16
CA VAL A 241 -2.32 7.07 -14.99
C VAL A 241 -2.72 6.98 -16.45
N LEU A 242 -3.86 6.34 -16.75
CA LEU A 242 -4.42 6.21 -18.10
C LEU A 242 -4.70 7.59 -18.74
N HIS A 243 -5.32 8.48 -17.98
CA HIS A 243 -5.61 9.87 -18.40
C HIS A 243 -4.31 10.62 -18.80
N ARG A 244 -3.26 10.55 -17.96
CA ARG A 244 -1.96 11.15 -18.28
C ARG A 244 -1.32 10.54 -19.52
N ALA A 245 -1.46 9.22 -19.69
CA ALA A 245 -0.95 8.50 -20.85
C ALA A 245 -1.62 8.98 -22.17
N GLN A 246 -2.93 9.14 -22.15
CA GLN A 246 -3.71 9.64 -23.29
C GLN A 246 -3.39 11.12 -23.60
N SER A 247 -3.09 11.91 -22.57
CA SER A 247 -2.69 13.32 -22.71
C SER A 247 -1.25 13.54 -23.16
N GLY A 248 -0.51 12.48 -23.54
CA GLY A 248 0.85 12.56 -24.05
C GLY A 248 1.94 12.72 -22.96
N ASN A 249 1.57 12.62 -21.69
CA ASN A 249 2.47 12.79 -20.53
C ASN A 249 2.89 11.46 -19.88
N ALA A 250 2.86 10.35 -20.62
CA ALA A 250 3.21 9.05 -20.08
C ALA A 250 4.64 8.63 -20.42
N SER A 251 5.32 8.08 -19.43
CA SER A 251 6.64 7.47 -19.58
C SER A 251 6.61 6.16 -20.39
N ASN A 252 5.45 5.49 -20.52
CA ASN A 252 5.30 4.25 -21.29
C ASN A 252 3.88 4.05 -21.84
N PRO A 253 3.62 4.34 -23.14
CA PRO A 253 2.28 4.18 -23.75
C PRO A 253 1.84 2.74 -24.02
N LYS A 254 2.74 1.74 -23.94
CA LYS A 254 2.45 0.36 -24.36
C LYS A 254 1.51 -0.42 -23.41
N GLY A 255 1.23 0.09 -22.21
CA GLY A 255 0.39 -0.59 -21.20
C GLY A 255 -1.08 -0.16 -21.16
N MET A 256 -1.53 0.77 -22.01
CA MET A 256 -2.87 1.38 -21.90
C MET A 256 -4.03 0.38 -21.98
N GLY A 257 -3.95 -0.61 -22.88
CA GLY A 257 -4.99 -1.62 -23.02
C GLY A 257 -5.12 -2.52 -21.79
N ALA A 258 -4.00 -3.01 -21.26
CA ALA A 258 -3.96 -3.83 -20.05
C ALA A 258 -4.45 -3.02 -18.83
N MET A 259 -4.09 -1.74 -18.72
CA MET A 259 -4.53 -0.85 -17.67
C MET A 259 -6.04 -0.64 -17.68
N ASN A 260 -6.62 -0.41 -18.87
CA ASN A 260 -8.05 -0.25 -19.02
C ASN A 260 -8.82 -1.52 -18.59
N SER A 261 -8.34 -2.70 -18.98
CA SER A 261 -8.89 -4.00 -18.56
C SER A 261 -8.77 -4.19 -17.03
N THR A 262 -7.65 -3.81 -16.45
CA THR A 262 -7.44 -3.92 -14.98
C THR A 262 -8.40 -3.00 -14.22
N ILE A 263 -8.61 -1.76 -14.67
CA ILE A 263 -9.58 -0.84 -14.04
C ILE A 263 -10.98 -1.45 -14.06
N PHE A 264 -11.40 -2.03 -15.18
CA PHE A 264 -12.70 -2.70 -15.29
C PHE A 264 -12.85 -3.87 -14.31
N THR A 265 -11.78 -4.64 -14.10
CA THR A 265 -11.80 -5.77 -13.15
C THR A 265 -11.86 -5.32 -11.70
N LEU A 266 -11.33 -4.12 -11.39
CA LEU A 266 -11.26 -3.57 -10.02
C LEU A 266 -12.54 -2.84 -9.60
N ALA A 267 -13.30 -2.29 -10.57
CA ALA A 267 -14.53 -1.55 -10.32
C ALA A 267 -15.69 -2.47 -9.97
#